data_ce7b9d4eab4eb9a46077c89ed383ef83
#
_entry.id   ce7b9d4eab4eb9a46077c89ed383ef83
#
_cell.length_a   1.000
_cell.length_b   1.000
_cell.length_c   1.000
_cell.angle_alpha   90.00
_cell.angle_beta   90.00
_cell.angle_gamma   90.00
#
_symmetry.space_group_name_H-M   'P 1'
#
loop_
_entity.id
_entity.type
_entity.pdbx_description
1 polymer ?
#
loop_
_entity_poly.entity_id
_entity_poly.type
_entity_poly.pdbx_seq_one_letter_code
_entity_poly.pdbx_strand_id
1 'polypeptide(L)'
;MGVETSAQHGEMISPAGAPQYSSQESVAVNKPMNVGVDTPVPRITMRAFVMGAFVSMGGLLFGYDTGQISGFQEMGNYLERYGQLNDEGKYYFSHVRSGLIVSLLSIGTLIGALVAAPIADKIGRKWSITFWCIILNVGLIVQISSPAGKWVQMVMGRWVTGLGVGGCSLLVPMYQGESAPRQVRGAMISCYQLFVTLGIFLSYCINLGTEHLDGTAQWRITLGLTFFFALVLGGGMACFPESPRFEFRHGRVDSARNTMSKLYGVPENHRVILQEIEEIQQQLDAESQDQVWHEFITAPRMLYRIALGMVLQSLQQLTGANYFFYYVSILFFKLCSR
;
A
#
# COMPACT_ATOMS: atom_id res chain seq x y z
N MET A 1 -63.91 -46.47 -9.45
CA MET A 1 -64.31 -45.06 -9.44
C MET A 1 -63.06 -44.29 -9.09
N GLY A 2 -62.41 -43.78 -10.15
CA GLY A 2 -61.21 -42.95 -10.03
C GLY A 2 -61.57 -41.49 -9.79
N VAL A 3 -60.67 -40.77 -9.12
CA VAL A 3 -60.63 -39.31 -9.16
C VAL A 3 -59.17 -38.92 -9.41
N GLU A 4 -58.95 -38.46 -10.62
CA GLU A 4 -57.75 -37.74 -11.03
C GLU A 4 -57.75 -36.34 -10.40
N THR A 5 -56.65 -35.95 -9.75
CA THR A 5 -56.37 -34.54 -9.37
C THR A 5 -55.16 -34.05 -10.13
N SER A 6 -55.42 -33.18 -11.08
CA SER A 6 -54.43 -32.46 -11.85
C SER A 6 -53.66 -31.47 -10.98
N ALA A 7 -52.33 -31.57 -10.93
CA ALA A 7 -51.47 -30.58 -10.32
C ALA A 7 -51.07 -29.53 -11.37
N GLN A 8 -51.46 -28.29 -11.16
CA GLN A 8 -51.05 -27.13 -11.94
C GLN A 8 -49.55 -26.81 -11.66
N HIS A 9 -48.80 -26.76 -12.74
CA HIS A 9 -47.46 -26.17 -12.74
C HIS A 9 -47.57 -24.65 -12.52
N GLY A 10 -47.05 -24.18 -11.39
CA GLY A 10 -46.74 -22.78 -11.18
C GLY A 10 -45.36 -22.47 -11.73
N GLU A 11 -45.29 -21.67 -12.79
CA GLU A 11 -44.06 -21.06 -13.30
C GLU A 11 -43.49 -20.11 -12.22
N MET A 12 -42.34 -20.47 -11.64
CA MET A 12 -41.53 -19.54 -10.83
C MET A 12 -40.68 -18.70 -11.76
N ILE A 13 -41.00 -17.42 -11.82
CA ILE A 13 -40.23 -16.37 -12.49
C ILE A 13 -38.87 -16.24 -11.80
N SER A 14 -37.79 -16.60 -12.50
CA SER A 14 -36.41 -16.41 -12.08
C SER A 14 -36.04 -14.93 -12.18
N PRO A 15 -35.39 -14.33 -11.12
CA PRO A 15 -34.87 -12.98 -11.24
C PRO A 15 -33.63 -12.97 -12.16
N ALA A 16 -33.72 -12.21 -13.23
CA ALA A 16 -32.61 -11.94 -14.13
C ALA A 16 -31.49 -11.17 -13.43
N GLY A 17 -30.23 -11.67 -13.52
CA GLY A 17 -29.08 -10.84 -13.22
C GLY A 17 -27.90 -11.46 -12.49
N ALA A 18 -27.83 -12.78 -12.27
CA ALA A 18 -26.58 -13.40 -11.80
C ALA A 18 -25.76 -13.89 -13.01
N PRO A 19 -24.45 -13.65 -13.06
CA PRO A 19 -23.61 -14.23 -14.10
C PRO A 19 -23.62 -15.75 -13.93
N GLN A 20 -24.19 -16.46 -14.88
CA GLN A 20 -24.09 -17.92 -14.98
C GLN A 20 -22.63 -18.27 -15.27
N TYR A 21 -21.88 -18.67 -14.25
CA TYR A 21 -20.68 -19.47 -14.43
C TYR A 21 -21.10 -20.78 -15.08
N SER A 22 -20.75 -20.92 -16.36
CA SER A 22 -21.08 -22.12 -17.10
C SER A 22 -20.35 -23.31 -16.47
N SER A 23 -21.13 -24.36 -16.15
CA SER A 23 -20.67 -25.65 -15.62
C SER A 23 -19.73 -26.44 -16.56
N GLN A 24 -19.21 -25.81 -17.60
CA GLN A 24 -18.24 -26.40 -18.54
C GLN A 24 -16.76 -26.22 -18.12
N GLU A 25 -16.44 -25.34 -17.17
CA GLU A 25 -15.06 -25.14 -16.73
C GLU A 25 -14.59 -26.05 -15.58
N SER A 26 -15.51 -26.75 -14.91
CA SER A 26 -15.15 -27.78 -13.92
C SER A 26 -14.46 -29.02 -14.53
N VAL A 27 -14.44 -29.15 -15.84
CA VAL A 27 -13.78 -30.28 -16.55
C VAL A 27 -12.27 -30.05 -16.75
N ALA A 28 -11.76 -28.84 -16.59
CA ALA A 28 -10.33 -28.54 -16.81
C ALA A 28 -9.41 -28.93 -15.64
N VAL A 29 -9.97 -29.18 -14.45
CA VAL A 29 -9.18 -29.56 -13.25
C VAL A 29 -8.85 -31.06 -13.23
N ASN A 30 -9.52 -31.87 -14.03
CA ASN A 30 -9.33 -33.34 -14.06
C ASN A 30 -8.35 -33.85 -15.13
N LYS A 31 -7.43 -32.98 -15.60
CA LYS A 31 -6.25 -33.49 -16.31
C LYS A 31 -5.38 -34.20 -15.27
N PRO A 32 -4.98 -35.49 -15.47
CA PRO A 32 -4.15 -36.17 -14.50
C PRO A 32 -2.91 -35.32 -14.22
N MET A 33 -2.77 -34.88 -12.97
CA MET A 33 -1.60 -34.12 -12.54
C MET A 33 -0.39 -35.05 -12.76
N ASN A 34 0.40 -34.72 -13.79
CA ASN A 34 1.71 -35.33 -13.94
C ASN A 34 2.46 -35.18 -12.62
N VAL A 35 2.97 -36.30 -12.11
CA VAL A 35 3.72 -36.41 -10.86
C VAL A 35 4.62 -35.19 -10.70
N GLY A 36 4.34 -34.35 -9.70
CA GLY A 36 5.04 -33.09 -9.50
C GLY A 36 6.54 -33.36 -9.27
N VAL A 37 7.36 -32.60 -9.95
CA VAL A 37 8.82 -32.64 -9.75
C VAL A 37 9.10 -32.15 -8.32
N ASP A 38 9.75 -32.99 -7.51
CA ASP A 38 10.07 -32.69 -6.11
C ASP A 38 11.59 -32.36 -6.02
N THR A 39 11.94 -31.19 -6.47
CA THR A 39 13.32 -30.65 -6.36
C THR A 39 13.40 -29.69 -5.17
N PRO A 40 14.55 -29.55 -4.48
CA PRO A 40 14.68 -28.61 -3.39
C PRO A 40 14.43 -27.19 -3.88
N VAL A 41 13.43 -26.50 -3.32
CA VAL A 41 13.12 -25.11 -3.64
C VAL A 41 14.24 -24.21 -3.11
N PRO A 42 14.85 -23.35 -3.93
CA PRO A 42 15.84 -22.38 -3.44
C PRO A 42 15.20 -21.45 -2.41
N ARG A 43 15.89 -21.16 -1.31
CA ARG A 43 15.37 -20.31 -0.23
C ARG A 43 14.93 -18.95 -0.72
N ILE A 44 15.70 -18.33 -1.61
CA ILE A 44 15.40 -17.04 -2.27
C ILE A 44 15.92 -17.11 -3.70
N THR A 45 15.04 -16.79 -4.65
CA THR A 45 15.43 -16.60 -6.05
C THR A 45 15.85 -15.13 -6.23
N MET A 46 16.86 -14.87 -7.07
CA MET A 46 17.28 -13.50 -7.38
C MET A 46 16.12 -12.62 -7.85
N ARG A 47 15.18 -13.18 -8.62
CA ARG A 47 13.99 -12.47 -9.09
C ARG A 47 13.06 -12.07 -7.94
N ALA A 48 12.81 -12.98 -6.99
CA ALA A 48 12.01 -12.68 -5.81
C ALA A 48 12.70 -11.65 -4.91
N PHE A 49 14.02 -11.72 -4.77
CA PHE A 49 14.78 -10.74 -4.00
C PHE A 49 14.72 -9.34 -4.63
N VAL A 50 15.00 -9.24 -5.94
CA VAL A 50 14.94 -7.95 -6.65
C VAL A 50 13.52 -7.36 -6.62
N MET A 51 12.50 -8.19 -6.82
CA MET A 51 11.11 -7.76 -6.71
C MET A 51 10.80 -7.24 -5.30
N GLY A 52 11.16 -8.01 -4.27
CA GLY A 52 10.92 -7.63 -2.88
C GLY A 52 11.63 -6.33 -2.49
N ALA A 53 12.90 -6.19 -2.85
CA ALA A 53 13.68 -4.98 -2.59
C ALA A 53 13.11 -3.77 -3.34
N PHE A 54 12.77 -3.92 -4.63
CA PHE A 54 12.21 -2.85 -5.42
C PHE A 54 10.84 -2.40 -4.89
N VAL A 55 9.95 -3.34 -4.61
CA VAL A 55 8.61 -3.03 -4.10
C VAL A 55 8.70 -2.38 -2.70
N SER A 56 9.71 -2.76 -1.88
CA SER A 56 9.98 -2.11 -0.59
C SER A 56 10.32 -0.62 -0.70
N MET A 57 10.68 -0.10 -1.90
CA MET A 57 10.81 1.34 -2.12
C MET A 57 9.51 2.11 -1.80
N GLY A 58 8.34 1.46 -1.83
CA GLY A 58 7.11 2.07 -1.33
C GLY A 58 7.18 2.40 0.16
N GLY A 59 7.88 1.57 0.95
CA GLY A 59 8.20 1.88 2.35
C GLY A 59 9.15 3.07 2.49
N LEU A 60 10.21 3.11 1.67
CA LEU A 60 11.15 4.24 1.65
C LEU A 60 10.43 5.55 1.34
N LEU A 61 9.52 5.54 0.36
CA LEU A 61 8.73 6.70 -0.03
C LEU A 61 7.83 7.18 1.12
N PHE A 62 7.14 6.26 1.81
CA PHE A 62 6.34 6.56 2.99
C PHE A 62 7.18 7.19 4.12
N GLY A 63 8.31 6.56 4.46
CA GLY A 63 9.21 7.05 5.50
C GLY A 63 9.84 8.40 5.16
N TYR A 64 10.24 8.59 3.91
CA TYR A 64 10.82 9.83 3.42
C TYR A 64 9.82 10.98 3.50
N ASP A 65 8.57 10.80 3.06
CA ASP A 65 7.53 11.83 3.14
C ASP A 65 7.18 12.17 4.60
N THR A 66 7.20 11.19 5.49
CA THR A 66 6.96 11.38 6.92
C THR A 66 8.10 12.18 7.57
N GLY A 67 9.36 11.87 7.25
CA GLY A 67 10.52 12.51 7.88
C GLY A 67 10.81 13.91 7.35
N GLN A 68 10.51 14.20 6.09
CA GLN A 68 10.84 15.49 5.47
C GLN A 68 10.11 16.68 6.11
N ILE A 69 8.90 16.47 6.64
CA ILE A 69 8.06 17.56 7.15
C ILE A 69 8.65 18.23 8.39
N SER A 70 9.37 17.46 9.22
CA SER A 70 10.00 18.00 10.41
C SER A 70 11.07 19.05 10.06
N GLY A 71 11.82 18.82 8.98
CA GLY A 71 12.81 19.79 8.48
C GLY A 71 12.19 21.02 7.85
N PHE A 72 11.08 20.87 7.09
CA PHE A 72 10.45 22.02 6.42
C PHE A 72 9.98 23.09 7.38
N GLN A 73 9.46 22.71 8.54
CA GLN A 73 8.92 23.66 9.51
C GLN A 73 10.00 24.54 10.14
N GLU A 74 11.27 24.14 10.08
CA GLU A 74 12.42 24.87 10.59
C GLU A 74 13.13 25.71 9.50
N MET A 75 12.89 25.39 8.21
CA MET A 75 13.55 26.11 7.11
C MET A 75 13.03 27.55 7.00
N GLY A 76 13.96 28.52 7.05
CA GLY A 76 13.64 29.95 7.04
C GLY A 76 12.79 30.38 5.86
N ASN A 77 13.10 29.92 4.64
CA ASN A 77 12.32 30.26 3.45
C ASN A 77 10.89 29.66 3.47
N TYR A 78 10.73 28.46 4.06
CA TYR A 78 9.42 27.83 4.21
C TYR A 78 8.56 28.57 5.23
N LEU A 79 9.17 29.01 6.36
CA LEU A 79 8.55 29.86 7.37
C LEU A 79 8.12 31.21 6.78
N GLU A 80 8.99 31.85 6.00
CA GLU A 80 8.71 33.14 5.37
C GLU A 80 7.54 33.08 4.37
N ARG A 81 7.41 31.95 3.64
CA ARG A 81 6.36 31.76 2.64
C ARG A 81 5.00 31.41 3.22
N TYR A 82 4.96 30.57 4.25
CA TYR A 82 3.72 29.97 4.76
C TYR A 82 3.44 30.28 6.21
N GLY A 83 4.37 30.89 6.93
CA GLY A 83 4.22 31.31 8.31
C GLY A 83 3.34 32.53 8.51
N GLN A 84 3.21 32.92 9.74
CA GLN A 84 2.55 34.15 10.20
C GLN A 84 3.62 35.10 10.74
N LEU A 85 3.41 36.41 10.56
CA LEU A 85 4.29 37.43 11.12
C LEU A 85 3.88 37.65 12.58
N ASN A 86 4.83 37.66 13.50
CA ASN A 86 4.61 38.06 14.89
C ASN A 86 4.78 39.59 15.04
N ASP A 87 4.33 40.13 16.16
CA ASP A 87 4.47 41.57 16.49
C ASP A 87 5.95 42.02 16.51
N GLU A 88 6.88 41.12 16.70
CA GLU A 88 8.32 41.33 16.64
C GLU A 88 8.93 41.29 15.22
N GLY A 89 8.11 41.10 14.19
CA GLY A 89 8.58 40.98 12.80
C GLY A 89 9.23 39.65 12.43
N LYS A 90 9.08 38.61 13.26
CA LYS A 90 9.58 37.24 13.00
C LYS A 90 8.47 36.36 12.45
N TYR A 91 8.81 35.53 11.46
CA TYR A 91 7.89 34.52 10.92
C TYR A 91 7.84 33.31 11.84
N TYR A 92 6.65 32.80 12.10
CA TYR A 92 6.43 31.59 12.89
C TYR A 92 5.22 30.81 12.39
N PHE A 93 5.13 29.52 12.74
CA PHE A 93 3.92 28.73 12.56
C PHE A 93 3.09 28.73 13.84
N SER A 94 1.83 29.14 13.76
CA SER A 94 0.90 28.88 14.86
C SER A 94 0.71 27.38 15.03
N HIS A 95 0.43 26.92 16.26
CA HIS A 95 0.20 25.51 16.55
C HIS A 95 -0.88 24.88 15.66
N VAL A 96 -1.90 25.66 15.27
CA VAL A 96 -2.97 25.23 14.39
C VAL A 96 -2.46 24.99 12.95
N ARG A 97 -1.67 25.92 12.40
CA ARG A 97 -1.12 25.75 11.04
C ARG A 97 -0.13 24.60 10.96
N SER A 98 0.80 24.52 11.90
CA SER A 98 1.73 23.39 11.99
C SER A 98 1.00 22.05 12.12
N GLY A 99 -0.01 21.99 13.02
CA GLY A 99 -0.85 20.82 13.19
C GLY A 99 -1.61 20.42 11.92
N LEU A 100 -2.19 21.39 11.19
CA LEU A 100 -2.91 21.11 9.94
C LEU A 100 -1.98 20.60 8.82
N ILE A 101 -0.78 21.15 8.70
CA ILE A 101 0.22 20.72 7.72
C ILE A 101 0.58 19.24 7.94
N VAL A 102 0.67 18.78 9.19
CA VAL A 102 0.98 17.38 9.52
C VAL A 102 -0.27 16.50 9.45
N SER A 103 -1.38 16.92 10.07
CA SER A 103 -2.55 16.05 10.25
C SER A 103 -3.34 15.80 8.97
N LEU A 104 -3.39 16.75 8.02
CA LEU A 104 -4.12 16.53 6.77
C LEU A 104 -3.49 15.43 5.91
N LEU A 105 -2.17 15.28 5.95
CA LEU A 105 -1.51 14.12 5.34
C LEU A 105 -2.05 12.82 5.93
N SER A 106 -2.14 12.73 7.27
CA SER A 106 -2.62 11.51 7.96
C SER A 106 -4.08 11.20 7.64
N ILE A 107 -4.94 12.21 7.52
CA ILE A 107 -6.32 12.02 7.07
C ILE A 107 -6.35 11.50 5.62
N GLY A 108 -5.49 12.05 4.75
CA GLY A 108 -5.32 11.57 3.39
C GLY A 108 -4.88 10.10 3.35
N THR A 109 -3.89 9.71 4.17
CA THR A 109 -3.41 8.31 4.22
C THR A 109 -4.49 7.35 4.68
N LEU A 110 -5.32 7.73 5.66
CA LEU A 110 -6.45 6.91 6.09
C LEU A 110 -7.45 6.67 4.95
N ILE A 111 -7.89 7.73 4.28
CA ILE A 111 -8.85 7.62 3.17
C ILE A 111 -8.23 6.83 2.01
N GLY A 112 -6.98 7.13 1.65
CA GLY A 112 -6.24 6.43 0.60
C GLY A 112 -6.15 4.93 0.87
N ALA A 113 -5.80 4.51 2.07
CA ALA A 113 -5.73 3.10 2.46
C ALA A 113 -7.10 2.40 2.37
N LEU A 114 -8.17 3.04 2.84
CA LEU A 114 -9.53 2.47 2.78
C LEU A 114 -10.02 2.27 1.34
N VAL A 115 -9.72 3.22 0.46
CA VAL A 115 -10.15 3.19 -0.95
C VAL A 115 -9.25 2.29 -1.80
N ALA A 116 -8.00 2.08 -1.39
CA ALA A 116 -7.03 1.30 -2.16
C ALA A 116 -7.40 -0.18 -2.29
N ALA A 117 -7.94 -0.80 -1.24
CA ALA A 117 -8.30 -2.21 -1.25
C ALA A 117 -9.33 -2.56 -2.35
N PRO A 118 -10.53 -1.94 -2.42
CA PRO A 118 -11.50 -2.26 -3.45
C PRO A 118 -11.03 -1.89 -4.88
N ILE A 119 -10.18 -0.89 -5.04
CA ILE A 119 -9.57 -0.57 -6.33
C ILE A 119 -8.61 -1.68 -6.76
N ALA A 120 -7.77 -2.16 -5.85
CA ALA A 120 -6.81 -3.22 -6.13
C ALA A 120 -7.46 -4.56 -6.47
N ASP A 121 -8.63 -4.84 -5.92
CA ASP A 121 -9.39 -6.04 -6.26
C ASP A 121 -9.98 -6.01 -7.68
N LYS A 122 -10.22 -4.80 -8.23
CA LYS A 122 -10.76 -4.62 -9.58
C LYS A 122 -9.67 -4.52 -10.65
N ILE A 123 -8.64 -3.71 -10.41
CA ILE A 123 -7.63 -3.34 -11.42
C ILE A 123 -6.38 -4.22 -11.33
N GLY A 124 -6.16 -4.85 -10.18
CA GLY A 124 -4.94 -5.59 -9.87
C GLY A 124 -4.00 -4.79 -8.97
N ARG A 125 -3.08 -5.49 -8.33
CA ARG A 125 -2.17 -4.91 -7.32
C ARG A 125 -1.14 -4.01 -7.97
N LYS A 126 -0.54 -4.48 -9.07
CA LYS A 126 0.46 -3.78 -9.85
C LYS A 126 -0.02 -2.42 -10.37
N TRP A 127 -1.13 -2.42 -11.07
CA TRP A 127 -1.69 -1.21 -11.66
C TRP A 127 -2.25 -0.25 -10.62
N SER A 128 -2.76 -0.79 -9.51
CA SER A 128 -3.20 0.03 -8.39
C SER A 128 -2.05 0.77 -7.72
N ILE A 129 -0.89 0.13 -7.50
CA ILE A 129 0.31 0.82 -6.98
C ILE A 129 0.72 1.96 -7.93
N THR A 130 0.77 1.70 -9.22
CA THR A 130 1.09 2.74 -10.23
C THR A 130 0.07 3.89 -10.18
N PHE A 131 -1.22 3.60 -10.09
CA PHE A 131 -2.27 4.61 -9.96
C PHE A 131 -2.10 5.50 -8.72
N TRP A 132 -1.82 4.91 -7.56
CA TRP A 132 -1.60 5.67 -6.33
C TRP A 132 -0.31 6.48 -6.37
N CYS A 133 0.75 6.00 -7.04
CA CYS A 133 1.94 6.79 -7.31
C CYS A 133 1.64 8.03 -8.18
N ILE A 134 0.73 7.93 -9.15
CA ILE A 134 0.29 9.08 -9.95
C ILE A 134 -0.43 10.11 -9.07
N ILE A 135 -1.38 9.68 -8.23
CA ILE A 135 -2.08 10.57 -7.29
C ILE A 135 -1.09 11.28 -6.36
N LEU A 136 -0.12 10.55 -5.83
CA LEU A 136 0.94 11.08 -4.99
C LEU A 136 1.72 12.18 -5.74
N ASN A 137 2.13 11.91 -6.98
CA ASN A 137 2.85 12.88 -7.79
C ASN A 137 2.03 14.13 -8.10
N VAL A 138 0.72 14.00 -8.33
CA VAL A 138 -0.19 15.15 -8.48
C VAL A 138 -0.18 15.99 -7.21
N GLY A 139 -0.26 15.38 -6.03
CA GLY A 139 -0.17 16.09 -4.75
C GLY A 139 1.15 16.84 -4.58
N LEU A 140 2.28 16.24 -4.98
CA LEU A 140 3.60 16.87 -4.93
C LEU A 140 3.70 18.06 -5.90
N ILE A 141 3.14 17.95 -7.10
CA ILE A 141 3.09 19.07 -8.06
C ILE A 141 2.32 20.25 -7.46
N VAL A 142 1.17 19.98 -6.81
CA VAL A 142 0.37 21.03 -6.14
C VAL A 142 1.18 21.71 -5.03
N GLN A 143 1.96 20.94 -4.24
CA GLN A 143 2.84 21.45 -3.20
C GLN A 143 3.96 22.32 -3.79
N ILE A 144 4.71 21.82 -4.79
CA ILE A 144 5.85 22.51 -5.39
C ILE A 144 5.41 23.79 -6.10
N SER A 145 4.22 23.81 -6.72
CA SER A 145 3.66 24.95 -7.42
C SER A 145 3.07 26.01 -6.50
N SER A 146 3.01 25.78 -5.19
CA SER A 146 2.38 26.69 -4.24
C SER A 146 3.13 28.02 -4.15
N PRO A 147 2.47 29.17 -4.45
CA PRO A 147 3.08 30.48 -4.32
C PRO A 147 3.14 30.94 -2.86
N ALA A 148 3.97 31.97 -2.60
CA ALA A 148 4.07 32.58 -1.27
C ALA A 148 2.70 33.08 -0.77
N GLY A 149 2.43 32.87 0.53
CA GLY A 149 1.19 33.28 1.18
C GLY A 149 0.02 32.31 1.03
N LYS A 150 0.05 31.37 0.07
CA LYS A 150 -1.03 30.38 -0.11
C LYS A 150 -0.77 29.07 0.63
N TRP A 151 -0.68 29.16 1.95
CA TRP A 151 -0.46 27.99 2.82
C TRP A 151 -1.56 26.91 2.67
N VAL A 152 -2.80 27.30 2.35
CA VAL A 152 -3.91 26.38 2.13
C VAL A 152 -3.65 25.45 0.93
N GLN A 153 -3.07 25.97 -0.16
CA GLN A 153 -2.70 25.16 -1.32
C GLN A 153 -1.65 24.11 -0.94
N MET A 154 -0.66 24.49 -0.14
CA MET A 154 0.36 23.58 0.37
C MET A 154 -0.28 22.46 1.20
N VAL A 155 -1.19 22.77 2.09
CA VAL A 155 -1.91 21.82 2.94
C VAL A 155 -2.81 20.89 2.12
N MET A 156 -3.53 21.41 1.12
CA MET A 156 -4.33 20.59 0.20
C MET A 156 -3.45 19.67 -0.65
N GLY A 157 -2.30 20.15 -1.09
CA GLY A 157 -1.31 19.31 -1.76
C GLY A 157 -0.86 18.13 -0.87
N ARG A 158 -0.61 18.38 0.41
CA ARG A 158 -0.27 17.33 1.38
C ARG A 158 -1.40 16.33 1.58
N TRP A 159 -2.64 16.78 1.61
CA TRP A 159 -3.79 15.88 1.68
C TRP A 159 -3.86 14.93 0.47
N VAL A 160 -3.69 15.46 -0.75
CA VAL A 160 -3.66 14.65 -1.98
C VAL A 160 -2.45 13.71 -2.00
N THR A 161 -1.27 14.18 -1.59
CA THR A 161 -0.08 13.31 -1.42
C THR A 161 -0.38 12.20 -0.43
N GLY A 162 -1.04 12.51 0.69
CA GLY A 162 -1.47 11.55 1.70
C GLY A 162 -2.34 10.44 1.13
N LEU A 163 -3.31 10.76 0.24
CA LEU A 163 -4.11 9.72 -0.45
C LEU A 163 -3.22 8.72 -1.18
N GLY A 164 -2.24 9.20 -1.95
CA GLY A 164 -1.30 8.36 -2.68
C GLY A 164 -0.43 7.51 -1.76
N VAL A 165 0.12 8.12 -0.71
CA VAL A 165 0.94 7.44 0.30
C VAL A 165 0.15 6.35 1.01
N GLY A 166 -1.11 6.64 1.39
CA GLY A 166 -2.00 5.69 2.05
C GLY A 166 -2.31 4.48 1.18
N GLY A 167 -2.62 4.70 -0.11
CA GLY A 167 -2.82 3.62 -1.07
C GLY A 167 -1.58 2.74 -1.23
N CYS A 168 -0.41 3.33 -1.40
CA CYS A 168 0.85 2.59 -1.51
C CYS A 168 1.20 1.83 -0.22
N SER A 169 0.96 2.41 0.96
CA SER A 169 1.27 1.78 2.25
C SER A 169 0.49 0.50 2.52
N LEU A 170 -0.72 0.38 1.98
CA LEU A 170 -1.52 -0.83 2.02
C LEU A 170 -1.10 -1.84 0.94
N LEU A 171 -0.96 -1.36 -0.29
CA LEU A 171 -0.80 -2.25 -1.45
C LEU A 171 0.59 -2.85 -1.57
N VAL A 172 1.64 -2.15 -1.15
CA VAL A 172 3.02 -2.63 -1.23
C VAL A 172 3.23 -3.88 -0.37
N PRO A 173 2.92 -3.89 0.95
CA PRO A 173 3.01 -5.11 1.75
C PRO A 173 2.05 -6.21 1.29
N MET A 174 0.86 -5.85 0.78
CA MET A 174 -0.10 -6.79 0.23
C MET A 174 0.47 -7.51 -1.01
N TYR A 175 1.01 -6.76 -1.98
CA TYR A 175 1.65 -7.33 -3.15
C TYR A 175 2.84 -8.24 -2.77
N GLN A 176 3.68 -7.82 -1.83
CA GLN A 176 4.77 -8.64 -1.31
C GLN A 176 4.25 -9.92 -0.65
N GLY A 177 3.21 -9.82 0.17
CA GLY A 177 2.61 -10.98 0.85
C GLY A 177 1.99 -12.00 -0.10
N GLU A 178 1.42 -11.54 -1.22
CA GLU A 178 0.81 -12.39 -2.24
C GLU A 178 1.82 -13.00 -3.22
N SER A 179 2.93 -12.29 -3.49
CA SER A 179 3.91 -12.69 -4.50
C SER A 179 5.13 -13.43 -3.92
N ALA A 180 5.41 -13.25 -2.62
CA ALA A 180 6.58 -13.85 -1.99
C ALA A 180 6.41 -15.35 -1.72
N PRO A 181 7.47 -16.15 -1.95
CA PRO A 181 7.53 -17.55 -1.52
C PRO A 181 7.28 -17.66 -0.01
N ARG A 182 6.52 -18.69 0.44
CA ARG A 182 6.12 -18.87 1.85
C ARG A 182 7.28 -18.80 2.84
N GLN A 183 8.42 -19.38 2.46
CA GLN A 183 9.61 -19.47 3.32
C GLN A 183 10.21 -18.11 3.67
N VAL A 184 10.08 -17.12 2.78
CA VAL A 184 10.69 -15.78 2.92
C VAL A 184 9.66 -14.65 2.99
N ARG A 185 8.36 -14.98 2.92
CA ARG A 185 7.26 -13.99 2.91
C ARG A 185 7.34 -13.01 4.07
N GLY A 186 7.54 -13.53 5.29
CA GLY A 186 7.67 -12.69 6.48
C GLY A 186 8.88 -11.74 6.40
N ALA A 187 10.02 -12.24 5.94
CA ALA A 187 11.22 -11.42 5.77
C ALA A 187 11.01 -10.32 4.71
N MET A 188 10.36 -10.64 3.59
CA MET A 188 10.09 -9.66 2.53
C MET A 188 9.13 -8.56 3.00
N ILE A 189 8.08 -8.91 3.76
CA ILE A 189 7.18 -7.92 4.35
C ILE A 189 7.92 -7.07 5.39
N SER A 190 8.82 -7.66 6.17
CA SER A 190 9.64 -6.92 7.14
C SER A 190 10.61 -5.95 6.47
N CYS A 191 11.09 -6.25 5.25
CA CYS A 191 11.89 -5.31 4.46
C CYS A 191 11.16 -4.01 4.18
N TYR A 192 9.83 -4.03 4.01
CA TYR A 192 9.05 -2.80 3.88
C TYR A 192 9.29 -1.85 5.08
N GLN A 193 9.23 -2.37 6.31
CA GLN A 193 9.45 -1.56 7.51
C GLN A 193 10.90 -1.08 7.63
N LEU A 194 11.88 -1.87 7.22
CA LEU A 194 13.27 -1.45 7.13
C LEU A 194 13.43 -0.27 6.16
N PHE A 195 12.79 -0.33 5.00
CA PHE A 195 12.83 0.76 4.03
C PHE A 195 12.10 2.01 4.52
N VAL A 196 11.05 1.88 5.35
CA VAL A 196 10.41 3.04 6.02
C VAL A 196 11.42 3.76 6.91
N THR A 197 12.15 3.04 7.75
CA THR A 197 13.17 3.65 8.64
C THR A 197 14.33 4.26 7.86
N LEU A 198 14.78 3.60 6.79
CA LEU A 198 15.79 4.15 5.88
C LEU A 198 15.30 5.42 5.19
N GLY A 199 14.04 5.47 4.80
CA GLY A 199 13.42 6.68 4.21
C GLY A 199 13.40 7.86 5.18
N ILE A 200 13.02 7.63 6.43
CA ILE A 200 13.05 8.65 7.49
C ILE A 200 14.50 9.15 7.70
N PHE A 201 15.44 8.24 7.82
CA PHE A 201 16.85 8.60 7.99
C PHE A 201 17.38 9.42 6.81
N LEU A 202 17.09 8.98 5.57
CA LEU A 202 17.50 9.68 4.35
C LEU A 202 16.91 11.08 4.29
N SER A 203 15.64 11.25 4.67
CA SER A 203 14.98 12.56 4.69
C SER A 203 15.66 13.54 5.64
N TYR A 204 16.09 13.09 6.81
CA TYR A 204 16.84 13.93 7.75
C TYR A 204 18.21 14.33 7.23
N CYS A 205 18.94 13.39 6.60
CA CYS A 205 20.24 13.69 5.99
C CYS A 205 20.09 14.75 4.87
N ILE A 206 19.07 14.62 4.05
CA ILE A 206 18.82 15.56 2.94
C ILE A 206 18.36 16.91 3.49
N ASN A 207 17.46 16.96 4.46
CA ASN A 207 17.03 18.20 5.09
C ASN A 207 18.22 18.95 5.69
N LEU A 208 19.12 18.26 6.39
CA LEU A 208 20.33 18.85 6.94
C LEU A 208 21.26 19.41 5.85
N GLY A 209 21.38 18.71 4.71
CA GLY A 209 22.17 19.18 3.57
C GLY A 209 21.55 20.34 2.83
N THR A 210 20.21 20.46 2.82
CA THR A 210 19.48 21.51 2.08
C THR A 210 19.17 22.74 2.94
N GLU A 211 19.26 22.66 4.26
CA GLU A 211 18.94 23.75 5.19
C GLU A 211 19.75 25.03 4.91
N HIS A 212 21.02 24.88 4.52
CA HIS A 212 21.93 25.99 4.26
C HIS A 212 21.84 26.56 2.83
N LEU A 213 20.95 26.02 1.98
CA LEU A 213 20.77 26.53 0.64
C LEU A 213 19.92 27.82 0.65
N ASP A 214 20.22 28.73 -0.27
CA ASP A 214 19.45 29.95 -0.42
C ASP A 214 18.13 29.74 -1.15
N GLY A 215 17.10 30.44 -0.70
CA GLY A 215 15.82 30.54 -1.40
C GLY A 215 14.94 29.30 -1.32
N THR A 216 14.15 29.07 -2.35
CA THR A 216 13.15 27.98 -2.38
C THR A 216 13.75 26.60 -2.60
N ALA A 217 15.05 26.51 -2.90
CA ALA A 217 15.75 25.24 -3.12
C ALA A 217 15.74 24.38 -1.85
N GLN A 218 15.76 24.98 -0.66
CA GLN A 218 15.74 24.30 0.64
C GLN A 218 14.71 23.15 0.70
N TRP A 219 13.46 23.44 0.45
CA TRP A 219 12.37 22.47 0.58
C TRP A 219 11.94 21.82 -0.75
N ARG A 220 12.17 22.52 -1.91
CA ARG A 220 11.81 21.98 -3.23
C ARG A 220 12.66 20.81 -3.67
N ILE A 221 13.94 20.77 -3.29
CA ILE A 221 14.83 19.64 -3.58
C ILE A 221 14.30 18.40 -2.88
N THR A 222 13.92 18.51 -1.62
CA THR A 222 13.41 17.38 -0.83
C THR A 222 12.09 16.86 -1.40
N LEU A 223 11.16 17.74 -1.77
CA LEU A 223 9.92 17.34 -2.47
C LEU A 223 10.18 16.74 -3.86
N GLY A 224 11.16 17.26 -4.58
CA GLY A 224 11.58 16.74 -5.89
C GLY A 224 12.11 15.32 -5.82
N LEU A 225 12.82 14.97 -4.74
CA LEU A 225 13.28 13.60 -4.50
C LEU A 225 12.12 12.65 -4.21
N THR A 226 11.11 13.08 -3.43
CA THR A 226 9.88 12.29 -3.25
C THR A 226 9.21 12.01 -4.60
N PHE A 227 9.11 13.04 -5.44
CA PHE A 227 8.56 12.92 -6.79
C PHE A 227 9.35 11.90 -7.63
N PHE A 228 10.67 11.95 -7.59
CA PHE A 228 11.54 10.99 -8.29
C PHE A 228 11.32 9.55 -7.78
N PHE A 229 11.31 9.32 -6.47
CA PHE A 229 11.06 7.98 -5.92
C PHE A 229 9.69 7.43 -6.30
N ALA A 230 8.66 8.28 -6.31
CA ALA A 230 7.32 7.88 -6.72
C ALA A 230 7.23 7.53 -8.22
N LEU A 231 7.95 8.27 -9.08
CA LEU A 231 8.07 7.93 -10.50
C LEU A 231 8.80 6.61 -10.73
N VAL A 232 9.91 6.38 -10.02
CA VAL A 232 10.67 5.14 -10.11
C VAL A 232 9.83 3.95 -9.65
N LEU A 233 9.12 4.07 -8.51
CA LEU A 233 8.25 3.02 -8.02
C LEU A 233 7.09 2.75 -8.99
N GLY A 234 6.32 3.77 -9.37
CA GLY A 234 5.17 3.61 -10.25
C GLY A 234 5.53 3.09 -11.64
N GLY A 235 6.59 3.64 -12.24
CA GLY A 235 7.09 3.21 -13.56
C GLY A 235 7.71 1.82 -13.51
N GLY A 236 8.52 1.53 -12.50
CA GLY A 236 9.16 0.23 -12.35
C GLY A 236 8.19 -0.90 -12.04
N MET A 237 7.08 -0.63 -11.37
CA MET A 237 6.02 -1.63 -11.18
C MET A 237 5.48 -2.16 -12.50
N ALA A 238 5.53 -1.38 -13.58
CA ALA A 238 5.14 -1.84 -14.91
C ALA A 238 5.99 -3.02 -15.42
N CYS A 239 7.23 -3.15 -14.95
CA CYS A 239 8.16 -4.24 -15.35
C CYS A 239 7.94 -5.54 -14.56
N PHE A 240 7.24 -5.50 -13.44
CA PHE A 240 6.98 -6.68 -12.61
C PHE A 240 5.68 -7.39 -13.01
N PRO A 241 5.55 -8.69 -12.75
CA PRO A 241 4.32 -9.44 -13.00
C PRO A 241 3.21 -8.98 -12.03
N GLU A 242 1.97 -9.32 -12.35
CA GLU A 242 0.85 -9.12 -11.43
C GLU A 242 0.92 -10.15 -10.28
N SER A 243 0.17 -9.90 -9.21
CA SER A 243 0.05 -10.85 -8.10
C SER A 243 -0.53 -12.19 -8.57
N PRO A 244 0.11 -13.33 -8.25
CA PRO A 244 -0.42 -14.65 -8.62
C PRO A 244 -1.83 -14.90 -8.08
N ARG A 245 -2.15 -14.41 -6.88
CA ARG A 245 -3.49 -14.55 -6.30
C ARG A 245 -4.54 -13.76 -7.07
N PHE A 246 -4.18 -12.57 -7.54
CA PHE A 246 -5.07 -11.77 -8.37
C PHE A 246 -5.33 -12.43 -9.72
N GLU A 247 -4.28 -12.94 -10.39
CA GLU A 247 -4.41 -13.64 -11.66
C GLU A 247 -5.29 -14.89 -11.53
N PHE A 248 -5.13 -15.63 -10.44
CA PHE A 248 -5.93 -16.82 -10.16
C PHE A 248 -7.41 -16.47 -9.93
N ARG A 249 -7.72 -15.43 -9.12
CA ARG A 249 -9.11 -14.96 -8.90
C ARG A 249 -9.83 -14.58 -10.19
N HIS A 250 -9.10 -14.13 -11.20
CA HIS A 250 -9.65 -13.72 -12.50
C HIS A 250 -9.58 -14.85 -13.56
N GLY A 251 -9.44 -16.11 -13.14
CA GLY A 251 -9.44 -17.27 -14.03
C GLY A 251 -8.17 -17.46 -14.85
N ARG A 252 -7.11 -16.65 -14.65
CA ARG A 252 -5.84 -16.72 -15.39
C ARG A 252 -4.86 -17.67 -14.72
N VAL A 253 -5.25 -18.95 -14.58
CA VAL A 253 -4.49 -19.95 -13.82
C VAL A 253 -3.10 -20.20 -14.41
N ASP A 254 -2.96 -20.25 -15.74
CA ASP A 254 -1.67 -20.51 -16.38
C ASP A 254 -0.70 -19.33 -16.19
N SER A 255 -1.21 -18.09 -16.21
CA SER A 255 -0.42 -16.89 -15.90
C SER A 255 0.07 -16.91 -14.44
N ALA A 256 -0.81 -17.26 -13.50
CA ALA A 256 -0.47 -17.40 -12.09
C ALA A 256 0.63 -18.48 -11.88
N ARG A 257 0.53 -19.63 -12.53
CA ARG A 257 1.56 -20.69 -12.50
C ARG A 257 2.91 -20.19 -13.01
N ASN A 258 2.91 -19.52 -14.16
CA ASN A 258 4.13 -18.99 -14.78
C ASN A 258 4.77 -17.93 -13.86
N THR A 259 3.97 -17.06 -13.26
CA THR A 259 4.44 -16.05 -12.32
C THR A 259 5.05 -16.71 -11.08
N MET A 260 4.39 -17.70 -10.48
CA MET A 260 4.93 -18.46 -9.34
C MET A 260 6.21 -19.22 -9.72
N SER A 261 6.24 -19.87 -10.87
CA SER A 261 7.43 -20.57 -11.39
C SER A 261 8.64 -19.65 -11.48
N LYS A 262 8.45 -18.46 -12.04
CA LYS A 262 9.52 -17.44 -12.16
C LYS A 262 9.99 -16.90 -10.80
N LEU A 263 9.09 -16.72 -9.85
CA LEU A 263 9.40 -16.20 -8.52
C LEU A 263 10.06 -17.25 -7.62
N TYR A 264 9.57 -18.50 -7.69
CA TYR A 264 10.09 -19.60 -6.88
C TYR A 264 11.33 -20.25 -7.51
N GLY A 265 11.58 -20.03 -8.80
CA GLY A 265 12.70 -20.60 -9.52
C GLY A 265 12.59 -22.13 -9.73
N VAL A 266 11.36 -22.61 -9.83
CA VAL A 266 11.04 -24.05 -10.02
C VAL A 266 10.11 -24.21 -11.21
N PRO A 267 10.06 -25.42 -11.84
CA PRO A 267 9.14 -25.68 -12.95
C PRO A 267 7.68 -25.48 -12.57
N GLU A 268 6.82 -25.12 -13.54
CA GLU A 268 5.38 -24.90 -13.32
C GLU A 268 4.64 -26.10 -12.74
N ASN A 269 5.13 -27.32 -12.98
CA ASN A 269 4.57 -28.56 -12.45
C ASN A 269 5.18 -28.98 -11.10
N HIS A 270 5.88 -28.07 -10.42
CA HIS A 270 6.49 -28.39 -9.13
C HIS A 270 5.41 -28.54 -8.05
N ARG A 271 5.59 -29.55 -7.17
CA ARG A 271 4.62 -29.91 -6.11
C ARG A 271 4.22 -28.71 -5.24
N VAL A 272 5.17 -27.83 -4.90
CA VAL A 272 4.91 -26.64 -4.08
C VAL A 272 3.96 -25.65 -4.78
N ILE A 273 4.10 -25.45 -6.09
CA ILE A 273 3.22 -24.57 -6.87
C ILE A 273 1.81 -25.17 -6.92
N LEU A 274 1.71 -26.47 -7.17
CA LEU A 274 0.42 -27.16 -7.24
C LEU A 274 -0.32 -27.09 -5.91
N GLN A 275 0.37 -27.31 -4.79
CA GLN A 275 -0.20 -27.19 -3.45
C GLN A 275 -0.67 -25.77 -3.14
N GLU A 276 0.10 -24.75 -3.53
CA GLU A 276 -0.28 -23.36 -3.28
C GLU A 276 -1.50 -22.94 -4.12
N ILE A 277 -1.60 -23.41 -5.36
CA ILE A 277 -2.77 -23.21 -6.22
C ILE A 277 -4.00 -23.89 -5.62
N GLU A 278 -3.87 -25.13 -5.16
CA GLU A 278 -4.97 -25.87 -4.52
C GLU A 278 -5.47 -25.15 -3.26
N GLU A 279 -4.57 -24.63 -2.43
CA GLU A 279 -4.94 -23.84 -1.26
C GLU A 279 -5.64 -22.51 -1.63
N ILE A 280 -5.18 -21.82 -2.69
CA ILE A 280 -5.84 -20.62 -3.18
C ILE A 280 -7.25 -20.97 -3.67
N GLN A 281 -7.40 -22.10 -4.40
CA GLN A 281 -8.71 -22.56 -4.84
C GLN A 281 -9.64 -22.85 -3.67
N GLN A 282 -9.18 -23.60 -2.68
CA GLN A 282 -9.96 -23.91 -1.47
C GLN A 282 -10.40 -22.64 -0.72
N GLN A 283 -9.51 -21.63 -0.64
CA GLN A 283 -9.85 -20.35 -0.04
C GLN A 283 -10.93 -19.60 -0.83
N LEU A 284 -10.84 -19.60 -2.18
CA LEU A 284 -11.84 -18.97 -3.03
C LEU A 284 -13.19 -19.67 -2.97
N ASP A 285 -13.19 -20.99 -2.96
CA ASP A 285 -14.40 -21.81 -2.84
C ASP A 285 -15.10 -21.57 -1.49
N ALA A 286 -14.32 -21.38 -0.42
CA ALA A 286 -14.84 -21.01 0.89
C ALA A 286 -15.39 -19.56 0.91
N GLU A 287 -14.72 -18.63 0.23
CA GLU A 287 -15.18 -17.23 0.13
C GLU A 287 -16.48 -17.10 -0.70
N SER A 288 -16.69 -17.97 -1.70
CA SER A 288 -17.84 -17.86 -2.62
C SER A 288 -19.16 -18.29 -2.00
N GLN A 289 -19.16 -19.04 -0.89
CA GLN A 289 -20.37 -19.62 -0.33
C GLN A 289 -21.21 -18.66 0.51
N ASP A 290 -20.63 -17.59 1.13
CA ASP A 290 -21.40 -16.68 1.98
C ASP A 290 -20.71 -15.32 2.17
N GLN A 291 -20.71 -14.45 1.16
CA GLN A 291 -20.23 -13.07 1.35
C GLN A 291 -21.32 -12.16 1.93
N VAL A 292 -21.56 -12.25 3.22
CA VAL A 292 -22.39 -11.27 3.93
C VAL A 292 -21.49 -10.45 4.86
N TRP A 293 -21.64 -9.13 4.83
CA TRP A 293 -20.94 -8.20 5.75
C TRP A 293 -21.03 -8.63 7.22
N HIS A 294 -22.04 -9.44 7.55
CA HIS A 294 -22.23 -10.04 8.87
C HIS A 294 -21.12 -11.03 9.25
N GLU A 295 -20.50 -11.69 8.27
CA GLU A 295 -19.41 -12.65 8.50
C GLU A 295 -18.15 -12.00 9.06
N PHE A 296 -17.91 -10.73 8.76
CA PHE A 296 -16.82 -9.96 9.35
C PHE A 296 -16.86 -9.93 10.89
N ILE A 297 -18.04 -10.09 11.47
CA ILE A 297 -18.26 -10.13 12.93
C ILE A 297 -18.48 -11.55 13.42
N THR A 298 -19.10 -12.44 12.61
CA THR A 298 -19.59 -13.74 13.02
C THR A 298 -18.59 -14.88 12.76
N ALA A 299 -17.60 -14.68 11.88
CA ALA A 299 -16.60 -15.70 11.58
C ALA A 299 -15.79 -16.09 12.83
N PRO A 300 -15.49 -17.40 13.01
CA PRO A 300 -14.83 -17.89 14.20
C PRO A 300 -13.45 -17.23 14.40
N ARG A 301 -13.24 -16.63 15.57
CA ARG A 301 -12.03 -15.90 15.97
C ARG A 301 -11.72 -14.61 15.19
N MET A 302 -12.64 -14.12 14.33
CA MET A 302 -12.38 -12.90 13.55
C MET A 302 -12.33 -11.66 14.47
N LEU A 303 -13.26 -11.53 15.41
CA LEU A 303 -13.24 -10.48 16.43
C LEU A 303 -11.91 -10.46 17.22
N TYR A 304 -11.38 -11.65 17.59
CA TYR A 304 -10.10 -11.72 18.27
C TYR A 304 -8.94 -11.19 17.40
N ARG A 305 -8.91 -11.54 16.11
CA ARG A 305 -7.88 -11.05 15.17
C ARG A 305 -7.97 -9.54 14.97
N ILE A 306 -9.18 -9.01 14.83
CA ILE A 306 -9.42 -7.56 14.71
C ILE A 306 -9.00 -6.86 16.00
N ALA A 307 -9.45 -7.33 17.16
CA ALA A 307 -9.08 -6.75 18.45
C ALA A 307 -7.57 -6.79 18.68
N LEU A 308 -6.91 -7.91 18.36
CA LEU A 308 -5.45 -8.03 18.47
C LEU A 308 -4.73 -7.01 17.57
N GLY A 309 -5.16 -6.87 16.32
CA GLY A 309 -4.60 -5.87 15.38
C GLY A 309 -4.80 -4.44 15.88
N MET A 310 -6.02 -4.12 16.36
CA MET A 310 -6.33 -2.79 16.91
C MET A 310 -5.50 -2.48 18.16
N VAL A 311 -5.38 -3.43 19.09
CA VAL A 311 -4.58 -3.27 20.31
C VAL A 311 -3.10 -3.09 19.99
N LEU A 312 -2.53 -3.92 19.11
CA LEU A 312 -1.13 -3.80 18.70
C LEU A 312 -0.85 -2.43 18.07
N GLN A 313 -1.72 -1.98 17.17
CA GLN A 313 -1.54 -0.69 16.51
C GLN A 313 -1.75 0.49 17.48
N SER A 314 -2.69 0.38 18.40
CA SER A 314 -2.88 1.38 19.45
C SER A 314 -1.67 1.46 20.40
N LEU A 315 -1.13 0.32 20.81
CA LEU A 315 0.07 0.27 21.64
C LEU A 315 1.27 0.87 20.91
N GLN A 316 1.43 0.60 19.61
CA GLN A 316 2.48 1.22 18.80
C GLN A 316 2.36 2.75 18.79
N GLN A 317 1.15 3.30 18.66
CA GLN A 317 0.96 4.75 18.72
C GLN A 317 1.25 5.33 20.12
N LEU A 318 0.86 4.61 21.17
CA LEU A 318 1.11 5.01 22.55
C LEU A 318 2.61 5.02 22.94
N THR A 319 3.49 4.35 22.20
CA THR A 319 4.96 4.48 22.37
C THR A 319 5.47 5.89 22.06
N GLY A 320 4.65 6.74 21.41
CA GLY A 320 5.05 8.09 21.02
C GLY A 320 6.03 8.15 19.85
N ALA A 321 6.29 7.03 19.15
CA ALA A 321 7.24 6.97 18.04
C ALA A 321 6.95 8.04 16.96
N ASN A 322 5.69 8.26 16.63
CA ASN A 322 5.29 9.27 15.65
C ASN A 322 5.60 10.69 16.09
N TYR A 323 5.55 10.98 17.40
CA TYR A 323 5.96 12.28 17.91
C TYR A 323 7.44 12.55 17.61
N PHE A 324 8.31 11.57 17.82
CA PHE A 324 9.72 11.69 17.48
C PHE A 324 9.93 11.83 15.97
N PHE A 325 9.23 11.08 15.14
CA PHE A 325 9.39 11.16 13.69
C PHE A 325 8.96 12.52 13.10
N TYR A 326 7.95 13.17 13.67
CA TYR A 326 7.48 14.46 13.17
C TYR A 326 8.15 15.67 13.79
N TYR A 327 8.70 15.56 15.01
CA TYR A 327 9.16 16.72 15.79
C TYR A 327 10.61 16.61 16.28
N VAL A 328 11.35 15.59 15.88
CA VAL A 328 12.73 15.38 16.34
C VAL A 328 13.65 16.53 15.96
N SER A 329 13.54 17.05 14.75
CA SER A 329 14.35 18.20 14.30
C SER A 329 14.09 19.43 15.15
N ILE A 330 12.82 19.72 15.45
CA ILE A 330 12.41 20.85 16.30
C ILE A 330 12.99 20.73 17.72
N LEU A 331 13.01 19.50 18.27
CA LEU A 331 13.59 19.24 19.58
C LEU A 331 15.11 19.43 19.60
N PHE A 332 15.81 18.92 18.58
CA PHE A 332 17.27 19.08 18.46
C PHE A 332 17.65 20.54 18.30
N PHE A 333 16.99 21.29 17.43
CA PHE A 333 17.24 22.74 17.26
C PHE A 333 17.05 23.51 18.57
N LYS A 334 15.98 23.26 19.32
CA LYS A 334 15.76 23.92 20.62
C LYS A 334 16.75 23.54 21.69
N LEU A 335 17.34 22.33 21.60
CA LEU A 335 18.37 21.89 22.54
C LEU A 335 19.76 22.47 22.20
N CYS A 336 20.09 22.57 20.90
CA CYS A 336 21.37 23.09 20.44
C CYS A 336 21.46 24.63 20.43
N SER A 337 20.32 25.33 20.40
CA SER A 337 20.28 26.81 20.44
C SER A 337 20.28 27.41 21.87
N ARG A 338 20.34 26.57 22.89
CA ARG A 338 20.59 26.96 24.26
C ARG A 338 22.06 26.72 24.63
#